data_e082eb3e10d0ebf0535da29e93316d10
#
_entry.id   e082eb3e10d0ebf0535da29e93316d10
#
_cell.length_a   1.000
_cell.length_b   1.000
_cell.length_c   1.000
_cell.angle_alpha   90.00
_cell.angle_beta   90.00
_cell.angle_gamma   90.00
#
_symmetry.space_group_name_H-M   'P 1'
#
loop_
_entity.id
_entity.type
_entity.pdbx_description
1 polymer ?
#
loop_
_entity_poly.entity_id
_entity_poly.type
_entity_poly.pdbx_seq_one_letter_code
_entity_poly.pdbx_strand_id
1 'polypeptide(L)'
;MKSLLSYLDFPLEDGKPLSEINPGSDDIALTIKDVLHVLNILNKNQVAILGGEIFSEKENGKLVYAYQFWGDGQEFHCLDWYCDKTYYESQEDYVKRSYDIAKDSIKIANDVAKRLGKRCYVAIYI
;
A
#
# COMPACT_ATOMS: atom_id res chain seq x y z
N MET A 1 -20.30 -4.98 -1.12
CA MET A 1 -19.03 -4.26 -1.37
C MET A 1 -18.02 -5.22 -1.96
N LYS A 2 -17.39 -4.81 -3.05
CA LYS A 2 -16.35 -5.63 -3.67
C LYS A 2 -15.06 -5.53 -2.89
N SER A 3 -14.40 -6.66 -2.68
CA SER A 3 -13.06 -6.69 -2.08
C SER A 3 -12.01 -6.26 -3.11
N LEU A 4 -10.84 -5.89 -2.63
CA LEU A 4 -9.73 -5.55 -3.52
C LEU A 4 -9.46 -6.67 -4.52
N LEU A 5 -9.41 -7.90 -4.06
CA LEU A 5 -9.10 -9.05 -4.91
C LEU A 5 -10.08 -9.24 -6.06
N SER A 6 -11.33 -8.79 -5.92
CA SER A 6 -12.34 -8.92 -6.96
C SER A 6 -12.07 -8.04 -8.18
N TYR A 7 -11.19 -7.05 -8.06
CA TYR A 7 -10.81 -6.17 -9.18
C TYR A 7 -9.59 -6.67 -9.93
N LEU A 8 -8.88 -7.66 -9.39
CA LEU A 8 -7.63 -8.11 -9.99
C LEU A 8 -7.90 -9.11 -11.10
N ASP A 9 -7.33 -8.85 -12.28
CA ASP A 9 -7.44 -9.70 -13.47
C ASP A 9 -6.11 -10.35 -13.84
N PHE A 10 -5.15 -10.35 -12.92
CA PHE A 10 -3.82 -10.90 -13.13
C PHE A 10 -3.36 -11.62 -11.87
N PRO A 11 -2.44 -12.59 -11.98
CA PRO A 11 -1.90 -13.26 -10.81
C PRO A 11 -0.96 -12.33 -10.03
N LEU A 12 -1.08 -12.33 -8.71
CA LEU A 12 -0.12 -11.64 -7.84
C LEU A 12 1.17 -12.45 -7.80
N GLU A 13 2.31 -11.76 -7.89
CA GLU A 13 3.60 -12.45 -7.92
C GLU A 13 4.08 -12.81 -6.51
N ASP A 14 4.57 -11.85 -5.76
CA ASP A 14 5.22 -12.10 -4.48
C ASP A 14 4.55 -11.37 -3.32
N GLY A 15 3.23 -11.24 -3.37
CA GLY A 15 2.48 -10.64 -2.27
C GLY A 15 2.58 -11.46 -0.99
N LYS A 16 2.47 -10.79 0.15
CA LYS A 16 2.53 -11.43 1.46
C LYS A 16 1.21 -11.23 2.20
N PRO A 17 0.68 -12.27 2.86
CA PRO A 17 -0.56 -12.11 3.61
C PRO A 17 -0.33 -11.24 4.85
N LEU A 18 -1.24 -10.30 5.10
CA LEU A 18 -1.16 -9.49 6.32
C LEU A 18 -1.45 -10.29 7.59
N SER A 19 -1.98 -11.49 7.45
CA SER A 19 -2.19 -12.37 8.61
C SER A 19 -0.90 -12.69 9.35
N GLU A 20 0.27 -12.53 8.71
CA GLU A 20 1.56 -12.66 9.39
C GLU A 20 1.71 -11.68 10.55
N ILE A 21 1.19 -10.47 10.39
CA ILE A 21 1.38 -9.38 11.34
C ILE A 21 0.06 -8.99 12.03
N ASN A 22 -1.04 -9.31 11.39
CA ASN A 22 -2.39 -9.03 11.90
C ASN A 22 -3.26 -10.27 11.72
N PRO A 23 -3.24 -11.22 12.68
CA PRO A 23 -4.01 -12.45 12.56
C PRO A 23 -5.50 -12.16 12.31
N GLY A 24 -6.09 -12.88 11.38
CA GLY A 24 -7.48 -12.70 10.98
C GLY A 24 -7.68 -11.74 9.82
N SER A 25 -6.62 -11.06 9.36
CA SER A 25 -6.73 -10.20 8.19
C SER A 25 -6.75 -11.03 6.90
N ASP A 26 -7.63 -10.63 5.98
CA ASP A 26 -7.69 -11.20 4.62
C ASP A 26 -6.91 -10.34 3.61
N ASP A 27 -6.31 -9.25 4.06
CA ASP A 27 -5.58 -8.33 3.19
C ASP A 27 -4.23 -8.90 2.79
N ILE A 28 -3.69 -8.38 1.68
CA ILE A 28 -2.41 -8.79 1.13
C ILE A 28 -1.53 -7.56 0.97
N ALA A 29 -0.28 -7.65 1.41
CA ALA A 29 0.74 -6.66 1.13
C ALA A 29 1.35 -6.99 -0.24
N LEU A 30 1.27 -6.05 -1.17
CA LEU A 30 1.68 -6.23 -2.56
C LEU A 30 3.08 -5.71 -2.79
N THR A 31 3.80 -6.30 -3.74
CA THR A 31 5.07 -5.73 -4.21
C THR A 31 4.79 -4.40 -4.92
N ILE A 32 5.83 -3.58 -5.10
CA ILE A 32 5.68 -2.30 -5.79
C ILE A 32 5.14 -2.49 -7.21
N LYS A 33 5.65 -3.48 -7.93
CA LYS A 33 5.20 -3.77 -9.29
C LYS A 33 3.70 -4.09 -9.33
N ASP A 34 3.25 -4.97 -8.44
CA ASP A 34 1.85 -5.36 -8.39
C ASP A 34 0.96 -4.22 -7.92
N VAL A 35 1.38 -3.45 -6.92
CA VAL A 35 0.54 -2.37 -6.39
C VAL A 35 0.34 -1.26 -7.43
N LEU A 36 1.35 -0.93 -8.22
CA LEU A 36 1.19 0.08 -9.27
C LEU A 36 0.19 -0.38 -10.33
N HIS A 37 0.19 -1.67 -10.66
CA HIS A 37 -0.79 -2.23 -11.56
C HIS A 37 -2.20 -2.17 -10.96
N VAL A 38 -2.32 -2.51 -9.67
CA VAL A 38 -3.59 -2.45 -8.95
C VAL A 38 -4.16 -1.03 -8.94
N LEU A 39 -3.31 -0.01 -8.71
CA LEU A 39 -3.76 1.38 -8.74
C LEU A 39 -4.40 1.73 -10.08
N ASN A 40 -3.80 1.30 -11.18
CA ASN A 40 -4.34 1.58 -12.51
C ASN A 40 -5.71 0.91 -12.71
N ILE A 41 -5.86 -0.32 -12.25
CA ILE A 41 -7.13 -1.04 -12.32
C ILE A 41 -8.20 -0.32 -11.50
N LEU A 42 -7.90 0.07 -10.28
CA LEU A 42 -8.85 0.77 -9.42
C LEU A 42 -9.26 2.11 -10.03
N ASN A 43 -8.31 2.87 -10.55
CA ASN A 43 -8.61 4.14 -11.21
C ASN A 43 -9.51 3.95 -12.42
N LYS A 44 -9.24 2.95 -13.24
CA LYS A 44 -10.03 2.61 -14.42
C LYS A 44 -11.47 2.25 -14.04
N ASN A 45 -11.65 1.58 -12.92
CA ASN A 45 -12.95 1.18 -12.42
C ASN A 45 -13.62 2.26 -11.55
N GLN A 46 -13.03 3.44 -11.46
CA GLN A 46 -13.54 4.57 -10.67
C GLN A 46 -13.72 4.22 -9.19
N VAL A 47 -12.77 3.48 -8.65
CA VAL A 47 -12.75 3.08 -7.23
C VAL A 47 -11.78 3.98 -6.49
N ALA A 48 -12.28 4.69 -5.47
CA ALA A 48 -11.44 5.53 -4.62
C ALA A 48 -10.54 4.66 -3.73
N ILE A 49 -9.32 5.15 -3.50
CA ILE A 49 -8.35 4.50 -2.65
C ILE A 49 -8.33 5.23 -1.31
N LEU A 50 -8.90 4.61 -0.28
CA LEU A 50 -9.05 5.24 1.04
C LEU A 50 -7.70 5.44 1.74
N GLY A 51 -6.73 4.63 1.42
CA GLY A 51 -5.42 4.73 2.02
C GLY A 51 -4.59 3.50 1.75
N GLY A 52 -3.45 3.43 2.42
CA GLY A 52 -2.59 2.27 2.35
C GLY A 52 -1.63 2.21 3.51
N GLU A 53 -1.10 1.03 3.72
CA GLU A 53 -0.07 0.80 4.72
C GLU A 53 1.19 0.29 4.05
N ILE A 54 2.31 0.78 4.54
CA ILE A 54 3.62 0.42 4.02
C ILE A 54 4.29 -0.56 4.97
N PHE A 55 4.84 -1.62 4.38
CA PHE A 55 5.53 -2.66 5.12
C PHE A 55 6.92 -2.90 4.55
N SER A 56 7.80 -3.37 5.40
CA SER A 56 9.10 -3.87 5.00
C SER A 56 9.19 -5.33 5.44
N GLU A 57 10.31 -5.98 5.20
CA GLU A 57 10.52 -7.32 5.71
C GLU A 57 11.84 -7.42 6.45
N LYS A 58 11.85 -8.26 7.49
CA LYS A 58 13.06 -8.59 8.22
C LYS A 58 13.90 -9.57 7.40
N GLU A 59 15.12 -9.83 7.84
CA GLU A 59 16.02 -10.80 7.21
C GLU A 59 15.38 -12.18 7.08
N ASN A 60 14.51 -12.55 8.02
CA ASN A 60 13.81 -13.84 7.99
C ASN A 60 12.56 -13.82 7.08
N GLY A 61 12.33 -12.73 6.34
CA GLY A 61 11.20 -12.60 5.43
C GLY A 61 9.88 -12.20 6.05
N LYS A 62 9.82 -12.02 7.37
CA LYS A 62 8.59 -11.60 8.04
C LYS A 62 8.32 -10.12 7.85
N LEU A 63 7.05 -9.77 7.67
CA LEU A 63 6.64 -8.38 7.52
C LEU A 63 6.81 -7.60 8.82
N VAL A 64 7.18 -6.33 8.69
CA VAL A 64 7.15 -5.35 9.77
C VAL A 64 6.58 -4.05 9.21
N TYR A 65 5.96 -3.25 10.08
CA TYR A 65 5.49 -1.93 9.68
C TYR A 65 6.68 -1.08 9.26
N ALA A 66 6.60 -0.49 8.12
CA ALA A 66 7.66 0.35 7.60
C ALA A 66 7.50 1.81 8.04
N TYR A 67 8.51 2.50 8.35
CA TYR A 67 9.78 1.83 8.59
C TYR A 67 10.02 1.95 10.07
N GLN A 68 9.74 0.90 10.81
CA GLN A 68 9.87 0.95 12.25
C GLN A 68 11.33 0.86 12.66
N PHE A 69 11.56 1.27 13.89
CA PHE A 69 12.87 1.21 14.51
C PHE A 69 13.34 -0.24 14.67
N TRP A 70 14.56 -0.52 14.23
CA TRP A 70 15.16 -1.84 14.32
C TRP A 70 16.26 -1.96 15.39
N GLY A 71 16.32 -0.99 16.30
CA GLY A 71 17.23 -1.09 17.44
C GLY A 71 18.66 -0.62 17.19
N ASP A 72 18.92 -0.02 16.02
CA ASP A 72 20.26 0.47 15.66
C ASP A 72 20.45 1.96 15.93
N GLY A 73 19.51 2.59 16.59
CA GLY A 73 19.54 4.02 16.86
C GLY A 73 18.95 4.89 15.77
N GLN A 74 18.49 4.31 14.68
CA GLN A 74 17.85 5.06 13.60
C GLN A 74 16.35 5.02 13.74
N GLU A 75 15.74 6.17 13.55
CA GLU A 75 14.29 6.31 13.58
C GLU A 75 13.73 6.28 12.18
N PHE A 76 12.78 5.39 11.93
CA PHE A 76 12.13 5.27 10.64
C PHE A 76 10.70 5.74 10.77
N HIS A 77 10.28 6.56 9.82
CA HIS A 77 8.93 7.10 9.81
C HIS A 77 7.97 6.11 9.18
N CYS A 78 6.78 6.02 9.76
CA CYS A 78 5.68 5.28 9.18
C CYS A 78 5.19 6.07 7.95
N LEU A 79 5.07 5.41 6.82
CA LEU A 79 4.73 6.03 5.54
C LEU A 79 3.30 5.74 5.11
N ASP A 80 2.45 5.29 6.02
CA ASP A 80 1.04 5.06 5.74
C ASP A 80 0.36 6.37 5.35
N TRP A 81 -0.68 6.25 4.54
CA TRP A 81 -1.42 7.43 4.11
C TRP A 81 -2.92 7.16 4.16
N TYR A 82 -3.68 8.25 4.23
CA TYR A 82 -5.14 8.23 4.20
C TYR A 82 -5.62 9.31 3.26
N CYS A 83 -6.76 9.07 2.62
CA CYS A 83 -7.36 10.01 1.70
C CYS A 83 -8.86 9.98 1.87
N ASP A 84 -9.40 10.88 2.69
CA ASP A 84 -10.83 10.99 2.92
C ASP A 84 -11.46 11.90 1.89
N LYS A 85 -12.70 11.57 1.50
CA LYS A 85 -13.47 12.43 0.62
C LYS A 85 -13.84 13.72 1.35
N THR A 86 -13.64 14.86 0.68
CA THR A 86 -14.04 16.14 1.23
C THR A 86 -15.52 16.39 0.96
N TYR A 87 -16.13 17.28 1.76
CA TYR A 87 -17.58 17.56 1.66
C TYR A 87 -17.99 18.10 0.29
N TYR A 88 -17.14 18.93 -0.33
CA TYR A 88 -17.48 19.61 -1.59
C TYR A 88 -16.97 18.88 -2.82
N GLU A 89 -16.33 17.77 -2.65
CA GLU A 89 -15.69 17.04 -3.74
C GLU A 89 -16.67 16.07 -4.40
N SER A 90 -16.68 16.05 -5.74
CA SER A 90 -17.42 15.02 -6.45
C SER A 90 -16.75 13.66 -6.27
N GLN A 91 -17.51 12.58 -6.50
CA GLN A 91 -16.93 11.24 -6.44
C GLN A 91 -15.79 11.08 -7.46
N GLU A 92 -15.98 11.61 -8.66
CA GLU A 92 -14.97 11.55 -9.71
C GLU A 92 -13.68 12.26 -9.31
N ASP A 93 -13.79 13.45 -8.74
CA ASP A 93 -12.62 14.20 -8.27
C ASP A 93 -11.93 13.49 -7.12
N TYR A 94 -12.70 12.90 -6.23
CA TYR A 94 -12.16 12.13 -5.12
C TYR A 94 -11.36 10.90 -5.62
N VAL A 95 -11.92 10.16 -6.56
CA VAL A 95 -11.23 9.00 -7.16
C VAL A 95 -9.89 9.42 -7.73
N LYS A 96 -9.88 10.50 -8.52
CA LYS A 96 -8.64 11.00 -9.14
C LYS A 96 -7.63 11.44 -8.09
N ARG A 97 -8.08 12.22 -7.10
CA ARG A 97 -7.19 12.71 -6.03
C ARG A 97 -6.61 11.54 -5.23
N SER A 98 -7.44 10.55 -4.89
CA SER A 98 -7.00 9.39 -4.13
C SER A 98 -5.97 8.56 -4.90
N TYR A 99 -6.12 8.46 -6.22
CA TYR A 99 -5.16 7.77 -7.08
C TYR A 99 -3.81 8.51 -7.09
N ASP A 100 -3.83 9.83 -7.25
CA ASP A 100 -2.61 10.63 -7.29
C ASP A 100 -1.86 10.58 -5.95
N ILE A 101 -2.59 10.67 -4.83
CA ILE A 101 -2.01 10.58 -3.49
C ILE A 101 -1.40 9.20 -3.27
N ALA A 102 -2.07 8.14 -3.68
CA ALA A 102 -1.56 6.78 -3.55
C ALA A 102 -0.26 6.60 -4.35
N LYS A 103 -0.23 7.07 -5.58
CA LYS A 103 0.99 7.00 -6.42
C LYS A 103 2.16 7.72 -5.78
N ASP A 104 1.93 8.94 -5.31
CA ASP A 104 2.98 9.73 -4.67
C ASP A 104 3.47 9.08 -3.38
N SER A 105 2.56 8.57 -2.57
CA SER A 105 2.88 7.91 -1.30
C SER A 105 3.71 6.65 -1.54
N ILE A 106 3.34 5.85 -2.54
CA ILE A 106 4.06 4.63 -2.87
C ILE A 106 5.45 4.95 -3.43
N LYS A 107 5.56 6.01 -4.24
CA LYS A 107 6.87 6.45 -4.75
C LYS A 107 7.80 6.83 -3.61
N ILE A 108 7.30 7.61 -2.65
CA ILE A 108 8.09 8.01 -1.48
C ILE A 108 8.55 6.78 -0.71
N ALA A 109 7.64 5.85 -0.44
CA ALA A 109 7.95 4.63 0.30
C ALA A 109 9.00 3.79 -0.43
N ASN A 110 8.86 3.64 -1.74
CA ASN A 110 9.81 2.88 -2.55
C ASN A 110 11.20 3.52 -2.55
N ASP A 111 11.27 4.86 -2.65
CA ASP A 111 12.54 5.58 -2.60
C ASP A 111 13.23 5.41 -1.24
N VAL A 112 12.47 5.47 -0.15
CA VAL A 112 13.02 5.23 1.20
C VAL A 112 13.52 3.80 1.33
N ALA A 113 12.74 2.83 0.85
CA ALA A 113 13.12 1.41 0.88
C ALA A 113 14.44 1.17 0.15
N LYS A 114 14.59 1.76 -1.03
CA LYS A 114 15.83 1.63 -1.82
C LYS A 114 17.04 2.20 -1.08
N ARG A 115 16.88 3.35 -0.44
CA ARG A 115 17.96 3.96 0.33
C ARG A 115 18.37 3.11 1.52
N LEU A 116 17.42 2.40 2.10
CA LEU A 116 17.67 1.51 3.26
C LEU A 116 18.09 0.09 2.84
N GLY A 117 18.05 -0.22 1.54
CA GLY A 117 18.32 -1.58 1.07
C GLY A 117 17.26 -2.58 1.50
N LYS A 118 16.02 -2.15 1.63
CA LYS A 118 14.89 -2.99 2.09
C LYS A 118 13.88 -3.18 0.97
N ARG A 119 13.13 -4.29 1.06
CA ARG A 119 11.98 -4.51 0.17
C ARG A 119 10.77 -3.79 0.73
N CYS A 120 9.98 -3.22 -0.17
CA CYS A 120 8.78 -2.48 0.19
C CYS A 120 7.54 -3.25 -0.23
N TYR A 121 6.58 -3.37 0.67
CA TYR A 121 5.27 -3.97 0.41
C TYR A 121 4.19 -2.97 0.78
N VAL A 122 3.09 -3.01 0.06
CA VAL A 122 2.01 -2.04 0.23
C VAL A 122 0.66 -2.75 0.31
N ALA A 123 -0.10 -2.47 1.34
CA ALA A 123 -1.50 -2.89 1.43
C ALA A 123 -2.39 -1.70 1.04
N ILE A 124 -3.35 -1.93 0.15
CA ILE A 124 -4.27 -0.91 -0.32
C ILE A 124 -5.64 -1.12 0.30
N TYR A 125 -6.27 -0.04 0.74
CA TYR A 125 -7.62 -0.03 1.30
C TYR A 125 -8.57 0.78 0.43
N ILE A 126 -9.71 0.17 0.11
CA ILE A 126 -10.76 0.77 -0.72
C ILE A 126 -12.10 0.80 -0.01
#